data_e9215927ed6b3d1bbb669301426198d7
#
_entry.id   e9215927ed6b3d1bbb669301426198d7
#
_cell.length_a   1.000
_cell.length_b   1.000
_cell.length_c   1.000
_cell.angle_alpha   90.00
_cell.angle_beta   90.00
_cell.angle_gamma   90.00
#
_symmetry.space_group_name_H-M   'P 1'
#
loop_
_entity.id
_entity.type
_entity.pdbx_description
1 polymer ?
#
loop_
_entity_poly.entity_id
_entity_poly.type
_entity_poly.pdbx_seq_one_letter_code
_entity_poly.pdbx_strand_id
1 'polypeptide(L)'
;MSLPRTENGASHTFPFRITRRRIPVLVAAAYWAPVTLLLAGCNKAAPWHSTDVSGSAPPLRFTMTRASDGKLVTNADYGGQVVMLYFGYTFCPDVCPTTLANLTEIVDQLGPDAQQVRVLFVTVDPHRDTLAVLAAYVQNFAPQIDGLRGTADQLESLARRYRLVYSVTPETRTHPYEVTHASAIYVFDRSGAARLLVPSLTSATPDIAGIVLDLKRLIAEKSNART
;
A
#
# COMPACT_ATOMS: atom_id res chain seq x y z
N MET A 1 -35.35 -80.49 55.19
CA MET A 1 -36.74 -80.87 55.40
C MET A 1 -37.50 -80.26 54.25
N SER A 2 -37.78 -81.04 53.24
CA SER A 2 -38.97 -81.26 52.47
C SER A 2 -39.57 -80.09 51.70
N LEU A 3 -39.52 -80.23 50.38
CA LEU A 3 -40.38 -79.74 49.30
C LEU A 3 -41.90 -79.82 49.63
N PRO A 4 -42.80 -79.19 48.85
CA PRO A 4 -43.04 -79.56 47.45
C PRO A 4 -43.50 -78.35 46.48
N ARG A 5 -43.16 -78.48 45.28
CA ARG A 5 -43.73 -78.45 43.93
C ARG A 5 -45.27 -78.27 43.88
N THR A 6 -45.74 -77.37 43.01
CA THR A 6 -46.86 -77.61 42.09
C THR A 6 -46.81 -76.61 40.89
N GLU A 7 -47.11 -77.16 39.80
CA GLU A 7 -47.16 -76.91 38.41
C GLU A 7 -48.38 -76.01 37.92
N ASN A 8 -48.29 -75.74 36.67
CA ASN A 8 -49.33 -75.42 35.67
C ASN A 8 -49.69 -73.91 35.58
N GLY A 9 -49.73 -73.24 34.45
CA GLY A 9 -49.84 -73.70 33.12
C GLY A 9 -50.36 -72.51 32.25
N ALA A 10 -50.19 -72.67 31.01
CA ALA A 10 -50.93 -71.94 29.93
C ALA A 10 -50.19 -70.78 29.24
N SER A 11 -49.70 -71.17 28.11
CA SER A 11 -49.24 -70.39 27.00
C SER A 11 -50.37 -69.51 26.36
N HIS A 12 -50.14 -68.27 26.17
CA HIS A 12 -50.83 -67.51 25.12
C HIS A 12 -49.81 -66.69 24.36
N THR A 13 -49.41 -67.17 23.17
CA THR A 13 -48.65 -66.56 22.14
C THR A 13 -49.55 -65.59 21.36
N PHE A 14 -49.27 -64.28 21.47
CA PHE A 14 -49.81 -63.33 20.53
C PHE A 14 -48.68 -62.90 19.57
N PRO A 15 -48.85 -62.99 18.25
CA PRO A 15 -47.87 -62.53 17.30
C PRO A 15 -48.02 -61.03 17.07
N PHE A 16 -47.12 -60.26 17.61
CA PHE A 16 -47.01 -58.81 17.32
C PHE A 16 -46.24 -58.63 16.00
N ARG A 17 -46.98 -58.41 14.93
CA ARG A 17 -46.44 -58.09 13.58
C ARG A 17 -45.94 -56.66 13.59
N ILE A 18 -44.62 -56.42 13.71
CA ILE A 18 -44.00 -55.11 13.53
C ILE A 18 -43.91 -54.87 12.01
N THR A 19 -44.80 -54.05 11.51
CA THR A 19 -44.72 -53.49 10.16
C THR A 19 -43.62 -52.45 10.16
N ARG A 20 -42.44 -52.76 9.61
CA ARG A 20 -41.39 -51.77 9.31
C ARG A 20 -41.89 -50.78 8.25
N ARG A 21 -42.41 -49.63 8.68
CA ARG A 21 -42.57 -48.50 7.80
C ARG A 21 -41.21 -48.00 7.38
N ARG A 22 -40.83 -48.20 6.12
CA ARG A 22 -39.68 -47.56 5.48
C ARG A 22 -39.99 -46.06 5.40
N ILE A 23 -39.39 -45.28 6.27
CA ILE A 23 -39.35 -43.81 6.14
C ILE A 23 -38.38 -43.49 4.98
N PRO A 24 -38.81 -42.80 3.92
CA PRO A 24 -37.89 -42.48 2.83
C PRO A 24 -36.80 -41.53 3.30
N VAL A 25 -35.55 -41.91 3.08
CA VAL A 25 -34.30 -41.20 3.42
C VAL A 25 -34.16 -39.86 2.65
N LEU A 26 -35.15 -39.44 1.87
CA LEU A 26 -35.08 -38.27 1.00
C LEU A 26 -35.38 -36.92 1.67
N VAL A 27 -35.77 -36.88 2.95
CA VAL A 27 -36.09 -35.60 3.65
C VAL A 27 -34.90 -35.01 4.43
N ALA A 28 -33.82 -35.78 4.67
CA ALA A 28 -32.69 -35.31 5.44
C ALA A 28 -31.66 -34.49 4.64
N ALA A 29 -31.69 -34.53 3.32
CA ALA A 29 -30.73 -33.79 2.46
C ALA A 29 -31.08 -32.32 2.22
N ALA A 30 -32.32 -31.89 2.50
CA ALA A 30 -32.77 -30.52 2.23
C ALA A 30 -32.48 -29.50 3.36
N TYR A 31 -32.12 -29.98 4.56
CA TYR A 31 -31.89 -29.10 5.71
C TYR A 31 -30.43 -28.67 5.93
N TRP A 32 -29.49 -29.25 5.16
CA TRP A 32 -28.05 -28.95 5.33
C TRP A 32 -27.50 -27.95 4.27
N ALA A 33 -28.29 -27.60 3.26
CA ALA A 33 -27.86 -26.73 2.17
C ALA A 33 -27.78 -25.20 2.52
N PRO A 34 -28.55 -24.65 3.49
CA PRO A 34 -28.49 -23.22 3.76
C PRO A 34 -27.42 -22.79 4.80
N VAL A 35 -26.76 -23.72 5.51
CA VAL A 35 -25.80 -23.35 6.57
C VAL A 35 -24.40 -23.02 6.04
N THR A 36 -24.04 -23.48 4.86
CA THR A 36 -22.72 -23.20 4.24
C THR A 36 -22.61 -21.84 3.56
N LEU A 37 -23.71 -21.10 3.38
CA LEU A 37 -23.70 -19.81 2.66
C LEU A 37 -23.49 -18.61 3.57
N LEU A 38 -23.43 -18.79 4.91
CA LEU A 38 -23.32 -17.69 5.89
C LEU A 38 -21.88 -17.45 6.38
N LEU A 39 -20.89 -18.17 5.85
CA LEU A 39 -19.46 -17.98 6.18
C LEU A 39 -18.68 -17.16 5.13
N ALA A 40 -19.38 -16.44 4.24
CA ALA A 40 -18.76 -15.31 3.54
C ALA A 40 -18.52 -14.18 4.53
N GLY A 41 -17.65 -14.45 5.51
CA GLY A 41 -17.16 -13.46 6.46
C GLY A 41 -16.59 -12.30 5.66
N CYS A 42 -17.02 -11.08 5.97
CA CYS A 42 -16.40 -9.85 5.50
C CYS A 42 -14.89 -9.99 5.68
N ASN A 43 -14.20 -10.25 4.59
CA ASN A 43 -12.74 -10.26 4.55
C ASN A 43 -12.32 -8.78 4.68
N LYS A 44 -12.34 -8.26 5.91
CA LYS A 44 -11.85 -6.92 6.19
C LYS A 44 -10.38 -6.93 5.76
N ALA A 45 -10.07 -6.19 4.71
CA ALA A 45 -8.69 -6.05 4.27
C ALA A 45 -7.81 -5.65 5.48
N ALA A 46 -6.64 -6.28 5.60
CA ALA A 46 -5.70 -5.95 6.66
C ALA A 46 -5.43 -4.43 6.70
N PRO A 47 -5.24 -3.83 7.87
CA PRO A 47 -4.89 -2.41 7.95
C PRO A 47 -3.59 -2.15 7.19
N TRP A 48 -3.41 -0.91 6.73
CA TRP A 48 -2.16 -0.46 6.15
C TRP A 48 -1.14 -0.19 7.25
N HIS A 49 0.14 -0.37 6.96
CA HIS A 49 1.26 0.06 7.81
C HIS A 49 1.45 1.58 7.74
N SER A 50 1.19 2.16 6.56
CA SER A 50 1.20 3.60 6.32
C SER A 50 -0.17 4.21 6.58
N THR A 51 -0.25 5.54 6.62
CA THR A 51 -1.54 6.25 6.79
C THR A 51 -2.36 6.19 5.51
N ASP A 52 -3.57 5.64 5.57
CA ASP A 52 -4.51 5.65 4.44
C ASP A 52 -5.05 7.06 4.20
N VAL A 53 -4.81 7.60 3.01
CA VAL A 53 -5.29 8.91 2.54
C VAL A 53 -6.20 8.78 1.33
N SER A 54 -6.70 7.59 1.06
CA SER A 54 -7.62 7.33 -0.05
C SER A 54 -8.85 8.24 0.02
N GLY A 55 -9.13 8.93 -1.08
CA GLY A 55 -10.26 9.86 -1.18
C GLY A 55 -10.09 11.20 -0.46
N SER A 56 -9.05 11.39 0.37
CA SER A 56 -8.77 12.65 1.07
C SER A 56 -7.63 13.46 0.44
N ALA A 57 -6.73 12.81 -0.29
CA ALA A 57 -5.66 13.46 -1.05
C ALA A 57 -5.96 13.43 -2.56
N PRO A 58 -5.55 14.46 -3.31
CA PRO A 58 -5.79 14.54 -4.75
C PRO A 58 -4.94 13.52 -5.51
N PRO A 59 -5.38 13.07 -6.71
CA PRO A 59 -4.62 12.18 -7.56
C PRO A 59 -3.31 12.83 -8.04
N LEU A 60 -2.35 11.99 -8.44
CA LEU A 60 -1.06 12.43 -8.97
C LEU A 60 -1.25 13.32 -10.19
N ARG A 61 -0.71 14.52 -10.14
CA ARG A 61 -0.72 15.46 -11.24
C ARG A 61 0.46 16.42 -11.13
N PHE A 62 1.30 16.42 -12.15
CA PHE A 62 2.44 17.34 -12.27
C PHE A 62 2.88 17.47 -13.71
N THR A 63 3.71 18.48 -13.97
CA THR A 63 4.50 18.65 -15.19
C THR A 63 5.86 19.19 -14.76
N MET A 64 6.94 18.42 -14.98
CA MET A 64 8.30 18.75 -14.54
C MET A 64 9.33 18.21 -15.51
N THR A 65 10.56 18.67 -15.41
CA THR A 65 11.68 18.14 -16.20
C THR A 65 12.38 17.03 -15.42
N ARG A 66 12.53 15.87 -16.04
CA ARG A 66 13.30 14.76 -15.49
C ARG A 66 14.80 15.00 -15.67
N ALA A 67 15.55 14.84 -14.60
CA ALA A 67 16.96 15.23 -14.58
C ALA A 67 17.86 14.30 -15.43
N SER A 68 17.51 13.01 -15.53
CA SER A 68 18.33 12.00 -16.20
C SER A 68 18.42 12.18 -17.72
N ASP A 69 17.40 12.74 -18.38
CA ASP A 69 17.33 12.89 -19.84
C ASP A 69 16.84 14.27 -20.31
N GLY A 70 16.55 15.18 -19.39
CA GLY A 70 16.08 16.54 -19.69
C GLY A 70 14.68 16.61 -20.27
N LYS A 71 13.92 15.52 -20.31
CA LYS A 71 12.57 15.49 -20.88
C LYS A 71 11.53 16.10 -19.92
N LEU A 72 10.59 16.81 -20.53
CA LEU A 72 9.38 17.20 -19.81
C LEU A 72 8.51 15.95 -19.61
N VAL A 73 8.19 15.65 -18.36
CA VAL A 73 7.39 14.50 -17.94
C VAL A 73 6.18 14.93 -17.13
N THR A 74 5.15 14.10 -17.17
CA THR A 74 3.89 14.30 -16.46
C THR A 74 3.54 13.04 -15.67
N ASN A 75 2.47 13.06 -14.91
CA ASN A 75 1.94 11.85 -14.26
C ASN A 75 1.60 10.72 -15.25
N ALA A 76 1.29 11.04 -16.53
CA ALA A 76 0.98 10.02 -17.54
C ALA A 76 2.20 9.15 -17.90
N ASP A 77 3.41 9.70 -17.80
CA ASP A 77 4.66 8.96 -18.07
C ASP A 77 4.94 7.87 -17.03
N TYR A 78 4.24 7.90 -15.90
CA TYR A 78 4.33 6.95 -14.80
C TYR A 78 3.04 6.12 -14.64
N GLY A 79 2.16 6.17 -15.63
CA GLY A 79 0.91 5.40 -15.63
C GLY A 79 1.17 3.88 -15.55
N GLY A 80 0.36 3.17 -14.76
CA GLY A 80 0.50 1.73 -14.54
C GLY A 80 1.54 1.34 -13.48
N GLN A 81 2.26 2.30 -12.90
CA GLN A 81 3.21 2.08 -11.82
C GLN A 81 2.66 2.62 -10.48
N VAL A 82 3.10 2.03 -9.38
CA VAL A 82 2.94 2.62 -8.05
C VAL A 82 3.99 3.72 -7.90
N VAL A 83 3.56 4.92 -7.55
CA VAL A 83 4.45 6.09 -7.48
C VAL A 83 4.60 6.56 -6.04
N MET A 84 5.84 6.76 -5.60
CA MET A 84 6.20 7.40 -4.34
C MET A 84 6.71 8.80 -4.63
N LEU A 85 6.03 9.84 -4.15
CA LEU A 85 6.40 11.24 -4.36
C LEU A 85 7.04 11.78 -3.10
N TYR A 86 8.31 12.17 -3.20
CA TYR A 86 9.11 12.73 -2.12
C TYR A 86 9.69 14.08 -2.53
N PHE A 87 9.62 15.06 -1.63
CA PHE A 87 10.19 16.39 -1.82
C PHE A 87 11.47 16.55 -1.02
N GLY A 88 12.48 17.13 -1.63
CA GLY A 88 13.77 17.33 -0.98
C GLY A 88 14.70 18.23 -1.78
N TYR A 89 15.97 18.24 -1.46
CA TYR A 89 17.00 18.97 -2.20
C TYR A 89 18.37 18.30 -2.03
N THR A 90 19.27 18.50 -3.00
CA THR A 90 20.53 17.75 -3.06
C THR A 90 21.55 18.18 -2.01
N PHE A 91 21.46 19.41 -1.51
CA PHE A 91 22.36 19.95 -0.45
C PHE A 91 21.83 19.71 0.96
N CYS A 92 20.83 18.88 1.14
CA CYS A 92 20.34 18.47 2.45
C CYS A 92 21.40 17.60 3.16
N PRO A 93 21.86 17.97 4.37
CA PRO A 93 22.99 17.27 4.98
C PRO A 93 22.61 15.90 5.60
N ASP A 94 21.34 15.63 5.86
CA ASP A 94 20.93 14.47 6.66
C ASP A 94 19.62 13.82 6.19
N VAL A 95 18.49 14.53 6.27
CA VAL A 95 17.16 13.97 6.07
C VAL A 95 16.96 13.37 4.68
N CYS A 96 17.39 14.08 3.60
CA CYS A 96 17.16 13.62 2.24
C CYS A 96 18.01 12.39 1.87
N PRO A 97 19.33 12.36 2.12
CA PRO A 97 20.11 11.16 1.81
C PRO A 97 19.67 9.95 2.63
N THR A 98 19.33 10.12 3.92
CA THR A 98 18.82 9.05 4.77
C THR A 98 17.48 8.52 4.23
N THR A 99 16.56 9.40 3.85
CA THR A 99 15.26 8.98 3.26
C THR A 99 15.45 8.24 1.95
N LEU A 100 16.33 8.72 1.04
CA LEU A 100 16.59 8.06 -0.24
C LEU A 100 17.29 6.72 -0.08
N ALA A 101 18.18 6.57 0.91
CA ALA A 101 18.79 5.29 1.25
C ALA A 101 17.72 4.27 1.71
N ASN A 102 16.81 4.68 2.59
CA ASN A 102 15.71 3.83 3.05
C ASN A 102 14.70 3.52 1.92
N LEU A 103 14.46 4.46 1.01
CA LEU A 103 13.66 4.18 -0.19
C LEU A 103 14.36 3.19 -1.13
N THR A 104 15.68 3.24 -1.23
CA THR A 104 16.48 2.25 -1.97
C THR A 104 16.33 0.86 -1.35
N GLU A 105 16.43 0.75 -0.03
CA GLU A 105 16.21 -0.51 0.68
C GLU A 105 14.79 -1.06 0.46
N ILE A 106 13.75 -0.21 0.50
CA ILE A 106 12.38 -0.62 0.19
C ILE A 106 12.28 -1.18 -1.23
N VAL A 107 12.88 -0.50 -2.22
CA VAL A 107 12.89 -0.93 -3.61
C VAL A 107 13.62 -2.27 -3.76
N ASP A 108 14.76 -2.45 -3.12
CA ASP A 108 15.54 -3.70 -3.16
C ASP A 108 14.74 -4.87 -2.53
N GLN A 109 14.04 -4.65 -1.42
CA GLN A 109 13.18 -5.67 -0.79
C GLN A 109 11.93 -6.02 -1.60
N LEU A 110 11.51 -5.21 -2.56
CA LEU A 110 10.45 -5.55 -3.50
C LEU A 110 10.90 -6.64 -4.49
N GLY A 111 12.20 -6.77 -4.75
CA GLY A 111 12.75 -7.74 -5.70
C GLY A 111 12.20 -7.53 -7.12
N PRO A 112 11.63 -8.57 -7.76
CA PRO A 112 11.08 -8.45 -9.12
C PRO A 112 9.96 -7.39 -9.25
N ASP A 113 9.22 -7.12 -8.18
CA ASP A 113 8.14 -6.14 -8.17
C ASP A 113 8.64 -4.69 -8.22
N ALA A 114 9.92 -4.45 -7.94
CA ALA A 114 10.55 -3.13 -8.01
C ALA A 114 10.35 -2.43 -9.37
N GLN A 115 10.22 -3.20 -10.46
CA GLN A 115 9.95 -2.65 -11.79
C GLN A 115 8.58 -1.95 -11.91
N GLN A 116 7.66 -2.24 -10.99
CA GLN A 116 6.32 -1.68 -10.95
C GLN A 116 6.22 -0.44 -10.05
N VAL A 117 7.36 0.01 -9.48
CA VAL A 117 7.43 1.17 -8.57
C VAL A 117 8.33 2.23 -9.17
N ARG A 118 7.98 3.50 -8.96
CA ARG A 118 8.83 4.67 -9.20
C ARG A 118 8.84 5.59 -7.99
N VAL A 119 10.00 6.09 -7.67
CA VAL A 119 10.20 7.15 -6.68
C VAL A 119 10.49 8.44 -7.42
N LEU A 120 9.66 9.46 -7.20
CA LEU A 120 9.83 10.78 -7.78
C LEU A 120 10.41 11.71 -6.72
N PHE A 121 11.70 12.02 -6.82
CA PHE A 121 12.39 12.97 -5.98
C PHE A 121 12.28 14.37 -6.59
N VAL A 122 11.39 15.20 -6.05
CA VAL A 122 11.14 16.56 -6.52
C VAL A 122 11.98 17.55 -5.73
N THR A 123 12.86 18.26 -6.42
CA THR A 123 13.65 19.31 -5.74
C THR A 123 12.78 20.52 -5.36
N VAL A 124 12.94 20.96 -4.12
CA VAL A 124 12.37 22.22 -3.61
C VAL A 124 13.35 23.39 -3.70
N ASP A 125 14.57 23.14 -4.18
CA ASP A 125 15.62 24.15 -4.36
C ASP A 125 16.13 24.18 -5.82
N PRO A 126 15.29 24.57 -6.79
CA PRO A 126 15.67 24.57 -8.19
C PRO A 126 16.79 25.58 -8.53
N HIS A 127 17.16 26.47 -7.62
CA HIS A 127 18.26 27.40 -7.82
C HIS A 127 19.61 26.70 -7.78
N ARG A 128 19.85 25.86 -6.77
CA ARG A 128 21.08 25.09 -6.62
C ARG A 128 21.03 23.75 -7.35
N ASP A 129 19.88 23.09 -7.35
CA ASP A 129 19.68 21.80 -7.98
C ASP A 129 19.43 21.93 -9.48
N THR A 130 20.52 22.14 -10.23
CA THR A 130 20.45 22.05 -11.72
C THR A 130 20.10 20.62 -12.13
N LEU A 131 19.66 20.41 -13.39
CA LEU A 131 19.38 19.05 -13.88
C LEU A 131 20.61 18.12 -13.74
N ALA A 132 21.81 18.64 -14.02
CA ALA A 132 23.04 17.86 -13.90
C ALA A 132 23.34 17.49 -12.43
N VAL A 133 23.20 18.41 -11.49
CA VAL A 133 23.40 18.15 -10.07
C VAL A 133 22.38 17.14 -9.55
N LEU A 134 21.11 17.33 -9.90
CA LEU A 134 20.04 16.45 -9.47
C LEU A 134 20.19 15.03 -10.07
N ALA A 135 20.57 14.92 -11.35
CA ALA A 135 20.85 13.62 -11.99
C ALA A 135 22.00 12.90 -11.29
N ALA A 136 23.12 13.58 -11.08
CA ALA A 136 24.29 13.00 -10.39
C ALA A 136 23.94 12.57 -8.95
N TYR A 137 23.09 13.32 -8.26
CA TYR A 137 22.67 13.00 -6.90
C TYR A 137 21.83 11.72 -6.84
N VAL A 138 20.75 11.63 -7.65
CA VAL A 138 19.84 10.47 -7.61
C VAL A 138 20.47 9.18 -8.13
N GLN A 139 21.52 9.26 -8.98
CA GLN A 139 22.28 8.10 -9.47
C GLN A 139 22.98 7.30 -8.36
N ASN A 140 23.19 7.88 -7.18
CA ASN A 140 23.78 7.18 -6.03
C ASN A 140 22.78 6.26 -5.31
N PHE A 141 21.53 6.22 -5.74
CA PHE A 141 20.45 5.46 -5.15
C PHE A 141 19.86 4.45 -6.15
N ALA A 142 18.69 3.88 -5.83
CA ALA A 142 18.07 2.88 -6.69
C ALA A 142 17.70 3.44 -8.09
N PRO A 143 17.83 2.64 -9.16
CA PRO A 143 17.51 3.08 -10.53
C PRO A 143 16.02 3.39 -10.75
N GLN A 144 15.16 3.07 -9.77
CA GLN A 144 13.76 3.45 -9.76
C GLN A 144 13.52 4.88 -9.28
N ILE A 145 14.56 5.62 -8.91
CA ILE A 145 14.45 6.99 -8.40
C ILE A 145 14.72 7.99 -9.53
N ASP A 146 13.70 8.76 -9.89
CA ASP A 146 13.80 9.86 -10.86
C ASP A 146 13.89 11.20 -10.12
N GLY A 147 14.92 11.99 -10.43
CA GLY A 147 15.01 13.39 -10.00
C GLY A 147 14.16 14.28 -10.90
N LEU A 148 13.28 15.08 -10.31
CA LEU A 148 12.40 16.01 -11.03
C LEU A 148 12.66 17.43 -10.62
N ARG A 149 12.76 18.34 -11.61
CA ARG A 149 12.94 19.78 -11.44
C ARG A 149 11.83 20.52 -12.14
N GLY A 150 11.14 21.39 -11.42
CA GLY A 150 10.12 22.31 -11.97
C GLY A 150 10.60 23.74 -12.08
N THR A 151 9.83 24.57 -12.78
CA THR A 151 9.87 26.04 -12.60
C THR A 151 9.31 26.39 -11.22
N ALA A 152 9.51 27.63 -10.76
CA ALA A 152 8.92 28.10 -9.51
C ALA A 152 7.39 27.88 -9.46
N ASP A 153 6.68 28.22 -10.54
CA ASP A 153 5.22 28.07 -10.62
C ASP A 153 4.78 26.59 -10.59
N GLN A 154 5.53 25.72 -11.28
CA GLN A 154 5.25 24.28 -11.29
C GLN A 154 5.45 23.68 -9.91
N LEU A 155 6.54 24.07 -9.23
CA LEU A 155 6.83 23.61 -7.87
C LEU A 155 5.78 24.13 -6.88
N GLU A 156 5.44 25.40 -6.93
CA GLU A 156 4.42 26.00 -6.07
C GLU A 156 3.03 25.36 -6.28
N SER A 157 2.66 25.11 -7.54
CA SER A 157 1.41 24.42 -7.88
C SER A 157 1.36 23.00 -7.28
N LEU A 158 2.49 22.27 -7.37
CA LEU A 158 2.59 20.90 -6.82
C LEU A 158 2.58 20.94 -5.30
N ALA A 159 3.32 21.85 -4.67
CA ALA A 159 3.37 22.02 -3.22
C ALA A 159 1.98 22.34 -2.64
N ARG A 160 1.26 23.29 -3.25
CA ARG A 160 -0.11 23.61 -2.84
C ARG A 160 -1.05 22.41 -2.98
N ARG A 161 -0.90 21.64 -4.07
CA ARG A 161 -1.74 20.46 -4.33
C ARG A 161 -1.63 19.41 -3.22
N TYR A 162 -0.42 19.16 -2.73
CA TYR A 162 -0.17 18.17 -1.69
C TYR A 162 0.02 18.78 -0.30
N ARG A 163 -0.33 20.06 -0.13
CA ARG A 163 -0.19 20.78 1.15
C ARG A 163 1.21 20.68 1.73
N LEU A 164 2.20 20.66 0.83
CA LEU A 164 3.60 20.67 1.23
C LEU A 164 3.98 22.07 1.70
N VAL A 165 4.53 22.15 2.90
CA VAL A 165 5.17 23.37 3.38
C VAL A 165 6.66 23.26 3.13
N TYR A 166 7.21 24.24 2.40
CA TYR A 166 8.65 24.40 2.22
C TYR A 166 9.00 25.86 2.24
N SER A 167 10.24 26.19 2.61
CA SER A 167 10.78 27.54 2.48
C SER A 167 12.23 27.49 2.04
N VAL A 168 12.62 28.48 1.25
CA VAL A 168 14.01 28.72 0.85
C VAL A 168 14.37 30.13 1.30
N THR A 169 15.32 30.23 2.24
CA THR A 169 15.83 31.50 2.72
C THR A 169 17.21 31.72 2.10
N PRO A 170 17.38 32.70 1.20
CA PRO A 170 18.67 32.99 0.59
C PRO A 170 19.72 33.39 1.63
N GLU A 171 20.97 33.07 1.32
CA GLU A 171 22.11 33.54 2.15
C GLU A 171 22.17 35.06 2.20
N THR A 172 22.42 35.57 3.41
CA THR A 172 22.70 36.97 3.66
C THR A 172 23.99 37.09 4.49
N ARG A 173 24.41 38.30 4.76
CA ARG A 173 25.60 38.54 5.59
C ARG A 173 25.47 37.96 7.02
N THR A 174 24.25 37.73 7.50
CA THR A 174 23.93 37.31 8.87
C THR A 174 23.23 35.99 8.98
N HIS A 175 22.80 35.42 7.86
CA HIS A 175 22.06 34.13 7.82
C HIS A 175 22.60 33.24 6.71
N PRO A 176 22.89 31.96 6.99
CA PRO A 176 23.23 30.98 5.93
C PRO A 176 22.04 30.71 5.02
N TYR A 177 22.33 30.13 3.87
CA TYR A 177 21.28 29.60 2.98
C TYR A 177 20.56 28.44 3.67
N GLU A 178 19.27 28.55 3.82
CA GLU A 178 18.46 27.55 4.53
C GLU A 178 17.28 27.07 3.68
N VAL A 179 17.05 25.76 3.67
CA VAL A 179 15.88 25.14 3.06
C VAL A 179 15.20 24.26 4.09
N THR A 180 13.91 24.47 4.29
CA THR A 180 13.05 23.60 5.11
C THR A 180 11.96 22.99 4.25
N HIS A 181 11.61 21.75 4.50
CA HIS A 181 10.52 21.06 3.84
C HIS A 181 9.94 19.93 4.69
N ALA A 182 8.67 19.57 4.42
CA ALA A 182 8.09 18.37 5.03
C ALA A 182 8.68 17.10 4.40
N SER A 183 8.91 16.07 5.21
CA SER A 183 9.58 14.81 4.81
C SER A 183 8.61 13.66 4.50
N ALA A 184 7.30 13.90 4.51
CA ALA A 184 6.31 12.87 4.20
C ALA A 184 6.34 12.47 2.71
N ILE A 185 6.07 11.19 2.44
CA ILE A 185 6.06 10.61 1.10
C ILE A 185 4.63 10.21 0.75
N TYR A 186 4.10 10.77 -0.33
CA TYR A 186 2.82 10.35 -0.88
C TYR A 186 2.98 9.11 -1.75
N VAL A 187 2.09 8.13 -1.57
CA VAL A 187 2.06 6.92 -2.39
C VAL A 187 0.77 6.91 -3.23
N PHE A 188 0.95 6.71 -4.53
CA PHE A 188 -0.13 6.64 -5.50
C PHE A 188 -0.20 5.25 -6.09
N ASP A 189 -1.40 4.75 -6.32
CA ASP A 189 -1.58 3.48 -7.00
C ASP A 189 -1.35 3.59 -8.52
N ARG A 190 -1.48 2.47 -9.21
CA ARG A 190 -1.25 2.35 -10.65
C ARG A 190 -2.19 3.19 -11.52
N SER A 191 -3.29 3.68 -10.97
CA SER A 191 -4.20 4.63 -11.63
C SER A 191 -3.84 6.10 -11.36
N GLY A 192 -2.85 6.34 -10.48
CA GLY A 192 -2.46 7.66 -10.00
C GLY A 192 -3.36 8.19 -8.88
N ALA A 193 -4.25 7.39 -8.30
CA ALA A 193 -5.01 7.77 -7.12
C ALA A 193 -4.12 7.79 -5.88
N ALA A 194 -4.23 8.83 -5.04
CA ALA A 194 -3.51 8.88 -3.77
C ALA A 194 -4.07 7.81 -2.82
N ARG A 195 -3.18 7.01 -2.25
CA ARG A 195 -3.54 5.88 -1.39
C ARG A 195 -2.96 6.00 0.01
N LEU A 196 -1.68 6.25 0.12
CA LEU A 196 -0.99 6.22 1.40
C LEU A 196 -0.12 7.47 1.59
N LEU A 197 0.08 7.83 2.85
CA LEU A 197 1.07 8.78 3.29
C LEU A 197 2.04 8.04 4.22
N VAL A 198 3.29 7.91 3.78
CA VAL A 198 4.38 7.39 4.59
C VAL A 198 4.96 8.56 5.37
N PRO A 199 5.06 8.48 6.69
CA PRO A 199 5.72 9.51 7.49
C PRO A 199 7.22 9.56 7.18
N SER A 200 7.95 10.40 7.86
CA SER A 200 9.40 10.49 7.67
C SER A 200 10.09 9.13 7.85
N LEU A 201 11.00 8.79 6.95
CA LEU A 201 11.85 7.60 7.03
C LEU A 201 13.18 7.86 7.75
N THR A 202 13.27 8.92 8.55
CA THR A 202 14.50 9.31 9.28
C THR A 202 14.51 8.87 10.74
N SER A 203 13.51 8.11 11.18
CA SER A 203 13.53 7.50 12.52
C SER A 203 14.66 6.46 12.63
N ALA A 204 15.10 6.20 13.85
CA ALA A 204 16.14 5.18 14.11
C ALA A 204 15.71 3.77 13.65
N THR A 205 14.41 3.51 13.57
CA THR A 205 13.81 2.23 13.14
C THR A 205 12.61 2.50 12.24
N PRO A 206 12.83 2.86 10.95
CA PRO A 206 11.74 3.03 10.01
C PRO A 206 11.08 1.67 9.70
N ASP A 207 9.76 1.65 9.54
CA ASP A 207 9.03 0.40 9.21
C ASP A 207 9.17 0.06 7.71
N ILE A 208 10.39 -0.28 7.30
CA ILE A 208 10.71 -0.68 5.91
C ILE A 208 9.85 -1.87 5.48
N ALA A 209 9.80 -2.91 6.32
CA ALA A 209 9.07 -4.14 6.01
C ALA A 209 7.57 -3.91 5.84
N GLY A 210 6.95 -3.10 6.69
CA GLY A 210 5.54 -2.74 6.58
C GLY A 210 5.25 -1.95 5.30
N ILE A 211 6.12 -1.00 4.94
CA ILE A 211 5.96 -0.24 3.68
C ILE A 211 6.10 -1.16 2.46
N VAL A 212 7.03 -2.11 2.48
CA VAL A 212 7.16 -3.12 1.41
C VAL A 212 5.88 -3.94 1.26
N LEU A 213 5.24 -4.35 2.37
CA LEU A 213 3.95 -5.05 2.33
C LEU A 213 2.84 -4.17 1.74
N ASP A 214 2.78 -2.91 2.13
CA ASP A 214 1.83 -1.94 1.58
C ASP A 214 2.00 -1.78 0.06
N LEU A 215 3.24 -1.62 -0.41
CA LEU A 215 3.53 -1.48 -1.85
C LEU A 215 3.19 -2.75 -2.62
N LYS A 216 3.55 -3.94 -2.13
CA LYS A 216 3.17 -5.23 -2.75
C LYS A 216 1.66 -5.38 -2.88
N ARG A 217 0.91 -4.94 -1.88
CA ARG A 217 -0.55 -4.94 -1.93
C ARG A 217 -1.07 -3.98 -3.00
N LEU A 218 -0.54 -2.74 -3.12
CA LEU A 218 -0.93 -1.79 -4.17
C LEU A 218 -0.59 -2.31 -5.57
N ILE A 219 0.55 -2.99 -5.73
CA ILE A 219 0.97 -3.63 -6.98
C ILE A 219 -0.01 -4.74 -7.37
N ALA A 220 -0.44 -5.56 -6.41
CA ALA A 220 -1.36 -6.66 -6.63
C ALA A 220 -2.82 -6.20 -6.91
N GLU A 221 -3.20 -4.99 -6.48
CA GLU A 221 -4.51 -4.44 -6.78
C GLU A 221 -4.67 -4.26 -8.30
N LYS A 222 -5.74 -4.83 -8.88
CA LYS A 222 -6.07 -4.58 -10.29
C LYS A 222 -6.29 -3.08 -10.46
N SER A 223 -5.64 -2.49 -11.46
CA SER A 223 -5.93 -1.10 -11.86
C SER A 223 -7.44 -1.00 -12.13
N ASN A 224 -8.18 -0.41 -11.21
CA ASN A 224 -9.55 -0.02 -11.46
C ASN A 224 -9.51 1.20 -12.36
N ALA A 225 -9.26 0.98 -13.65
CA ALA A 225 -9.53 1.98 -14.68
C ALA A 225 -11.03 2.31 -14.57
N ARG A 226 -11.35 3.42 -13.92
CA ARG A 226 -12.69 4.00 -14.05
C ARG A 226 -12.77 4.51 -15.49
N THR A 227 -13.50 3.75 -16.29
CA THR A 227 -14.04 4.18 -17.58
C THR A 227 -14.91 5.43 -17.39
#